data_7152220064929475a5389b4bb1f9dfa9
#
_entry.id   7152220064929475a5389b4bb1f9dfa9
#
_cell.length_a   1.000
_cell.length_b   1.000
_cell.length_c   1.000
_cell.angle_alpha   90.00
_cell.angle_beta   90.00
_cell.angle_gamma   90.00
#
_symmetry.space_group_name_H-M   'P 1'
#
loop_
_entity.id
_entity.type
_entity.pdbx_description
1 polymer ?
#
loop_
_entity_poly.entity_id
_entity_poly.type
_entity_poly.pdbx_seq_one_letter_code
_entity_poly.pdbx_strand_id
1 'polypeptide(L)'
;MKRLTISVWCEDEEYYRSAEAPYDDLDYLELVYDKLGKLEDIEEEIGIDLITLFKAQMQDTIYYKGYQFNYKIQECTVIYCMWVYIKGKPVYALLLNNDNWPCGIHVYATDYGKTWALTKEELE
;
A
#
# COMPACT_ATOMS: atom_id res chain seq x y z
N MET A 1 -2.79 -1.78 9.18
CA MET A 1 -2.71 -0.33 9.01
C MET A 1 -3.64 0.35 10.02
N LYS A 2 -3.18 1.39 10.68
CA LYS A 2 -4.00 2.15 11.63
C LYS A 2 -4.57 3.40 10.96
N ARG A 3 -5.89 3.57 11.04
CA ARG A 3 -6.54 4.78 10.51
C ARG A 3 -6.38 5.95 11.48
N LEU A 4 -6.25 7.14 10.91
CA LEU A 4 -6.23 8.41 11.64
C LEU A 4 -7.59 9.11 11.60
N THR A 5 -8.52 8.62 10.78
CA THR A 5 -9.87 9.17 10.66
C THR A 5 -10.92 8.08 10.80
N ILE A 6 -12.12 8.50 11.13
CA ILE A 6 -13.32 7.64 11.13
C ILE A 6 -14.38 8.26 10.23
N SER A 7 -15.21 7.40 9.65
CA SER A 7 -16.34 7.82 8.83
C SER A 7 -17.53 8.16 9.73
N VAL A 8 -18.16 9.31 9.51
CA VAL A 8 -19.32 9.79 10.26
C VAL A 8 -20.42 10.18 9.27
N TRP A 9 -21.64 9.67 9.51
CA TRP A 9 -22.80 9.99 8.70
C TRP A 9 -23.63 11.08 9.37
N CYS A 10 -23.98 12.11 8.61
CA CYS A 10 -24.83 13.20 9.06
C CYS A 10 -25.67 13.70 7.89
N GLU A 11 -27.00 13.75 8.05
CA GLU A 11 -27.95 14.24 7.03
C GLU A 11 -27.74 13.59 5.64
N ASP A 12 -27.58 12.26 5.62
CA ASP A 12 -27.36 11.45 4.41
C ASP A 12 -26.02 11.71 3.72
N GLU A 13 -25.09 12.42 4.35
CA GLU A 13 -23.74 12.64 3.86
C GLU A 13 -22.72 11.98 4.78
N GLU A 14 -21.70 11.39 4.18
CA GLU A 14 -20.59 10.80 4.90
C GLU A 14 -19.45 11.80 5.07
N TYR A 15 -18.96 11.95 6.29
CA TYR A 15 -17.82 12.82 6.62
C TYR A 15 -16.73 12.03 7.29
N TYR A 16 -15.50 12.52 7.17
CA TYR A 16 -14.35 11.99 7.88
C TYR A 16 -13.90 12.97 8.95
N ARG A 17 -13.57 12.45 10.12
CA ARG A 17 -13.08 13.22 11.25
C ARG A 17 -11.86 12.55 11.84
N SER A 18 -11.10 13.29 12.68
CA SER A 18 -10.00 12.70 13.42
C SER A 18 -10.51 11.56 14.31
N ALA A 19 -9.83 10.43 14.27
CA ALA A 19 -10.17 9.28 15.13
C ALA A 19 -9.88 9.57 16.62
N GLU A 20 -8.94 10.49 16.90
CA GLU A 20 -8.57 10.88 18.27
C GLU A 20 -9.37 12.06 18.78
N ALA A 21 -9.84 12.94 17.89
CA ALA A 21 -10.63 14.13 18.23
C ALA A 21 -11.80 14.28 17.26
N PRO A 22 -12.81 13.38 17.30
CA PRO A 22 -13.87 13.32 16.29
C PRO A 22 -14.84 14.52 16.30
N TYR A 23 -14.77 15.39 17.29
CA TYR A 23 -15.67 16.53 17.46
C TYR A 23 -15.02 17.88 17.18
N ASP A 24 -13.96 17.89 16.37
CA ASP A 24 -13.30 19.12 15.95
C ASP A 24 -14.21 19.88 14.98
N ASP A 25 -14.59 21.13 15.32
CA ASP A 25 -15.58 21.92 14.59
C ASP A 25 -14.99 22.92 13.59
N LEU A 26 -13.69 22.89 13.33
CA LEU A 26 -13.06 23.82 12.39
C LEU A 26 -13.29 23.37 10.94
N ASP A 27 -14.00 24.18 10.14
CA ASP A 27 -14.40 23.85 8.78
C ASP A 27 -13.23 23.43 7.88
N TYR A 28 -12.09 24.11 7.97
CA TYR A 28 -10.93 23.74 7.16
C TYR A 28 -10.34 22.40 7.59
N LEU A 29 -10.43 22.04 8.87
CA LEU A 29 -9.98 20.74 9.35
C LEU A 29 -10.91 19.63 8.85
N GLU A 30 -12.20 19.90 8.71
CA GLU A 30 -13.13 18.92 8.14
C GLU A 30 -12.75 18.57 6.70
N LEU A 31 -12.32 19.56 5.89
CA LEU A 31 -11.85 19.31 4.54
C LEU A 31 -10.57 18.45 4.54
N VAL A 32 -9.65 18.72 5.47
CA VAL A 32 -8.43 17.94 5.61
C VAL A 32 -8.74 16.50 6.03
N TYR A 33 -9.61 16.34 7.03
CA TYR A 33 -9.99 15.01 7.51
C TYR A 33 -10.77 14.24 6.45
N ASP A 34 -11.62 14.90 5.67
CA ASP A 34 -12.34 14.25 4.56
C ASP A 34 -11.36 13.70 3.52
N LYS A 35 -10.38 14.49 3.13
CA LYS A 35 -9.35 14.06 2.19
C LYS A 35 -8.51 12.91 2.75
N LEU A 36 -8.07 13.03 4.01
CA LEU A 36 -7.31 11.99 4.68
C LEU A 36 -8.11 10.68 4.77
N GLY A 37 -9.40 10.77 5.11
CA GLY A 37 -10.27 9.60 5.17
C GLY A 37 -10.40 8.89 3.85
N LYS A 38 -10.51 9.64 2.74
CA LYS A 38 -10.55 9.06 1.39
C LYS A 38 -9.24 8.38 1.01
N LEU A 39 -8.10 8.97 1.39
CA LEU A 39 -6.79 8.36 1.17
C LEU A 39 -6.63 7.08 1.98
N GLU A 40 -7.09 7.08 3.23
CA GLU A 40 -7.06 5.90 4.08
C GLU A 40 -7.96 4.78 3.54
N ASP A 41 -9.11 5.12 2.95
CA ASP A 41 -9.98 4.14 2.29
C ASP A 41 -9.26 3.46 1.12
N ILE A 42 -8.52 4.23 0.33
CA ILE A 42 -7.71 3.70 -0.76
C ILE A 42 -6.63 2.75 -0.21
N GLU A 43 -5.95 3.16 0.87
CA GLU A 43 -4.92 2.33 1.50
C GLU A 43 -5.49 1.01 2.03
N GLU A 44 -6.66 1.02 2.62
CA GLU A 44 -7.33 -0.20 3.08
C GLU A 44 -7.70 -1.12 1.90
N GLU A 45 -8.12 -0.52 0.79
CA GLU A 45 -8.49 -1.27 -0.42
C GLU A 45 -7.27 -1.93 -1.08
N ILE A 46 -6.16 -1.21 -1.24
CA ILE A 46 -4.95 -1.76 -1.86
C ILE A 46 -4.10 -2.61 -0.90
N GLY A 47 -4.29 -2.46 0.41
CA GLY A 47 -3.62 -3.27 1.42
C GLY A 47 -2.22 -2.80 1.83
N ILE A 48 -1.87 -1.54 1.50
CA ILE A 48 -0.58 -0.94 1.86
C ILE A 48 -0.76 0.58 1.95
N ASP A 49 0.01 1.25 2.79
CA ASP A 49 -0.05 2.70 2.84
C ASP A 49 0.57 3.33 1.57
N LEU A 50 0.03 4.49 1.18
CA LEU A 50 0.41 5.16 -0.07
C LEU A 50 1.85 5.67 -0.06
N ILE A 51 2.38 6.03 1.10
CA ILE A 51 3.77 6.49 1.23
C ILE A 51 4.72 5.35 0.91
N THR A 52 4.49 4.16 1.47
CA THR A 52 5.30 2.97 1.19
C THR A 52 5.22 2.58 -0.29
N LEU A 53 4.02 2.59 -0.87
CA LEU A 53 3.82 2.28 -2.28
C LEU A 53 4.56 3.28 -3.17
N PHE A 54 4.45 4.58 -2.86
CA PHE A 54 5.14 5.64 -3.59
C PHE A 54 6.66 5.47 -3.52
N LYS A 55 7.21 5.20 -2.33
CA LYS A 55 8.64 4.94 -2.15
C LYS A 55 9.10 3.72 -2.96
N ALA A 56 8.30 2.66 -2.99
CA ALA A 56 8.62 1.45 -3.77
C ALA A 56 8.76 1.78 -5.25
N GLN A 57 7.89 2.66 -5.79
CA GLN A 57 7.95 3.08 -7.18
C GLN A 57 9.11 4.04 -7.48
N MET A 58 9.50 4.85 -6.51
CA MET A 58 10.52 5.88 -6.67
C MET A 58 11.94 5.41 -6.34
N GLN A 59 12.10 4.34 -5.57
CA GLN A 59 13.40 3.80 -5.25
C GLN A 59 14.00 3.06 -6.43
N ASP A 60 15.32 3.18 -6.61
CA ASP A 60 16.03 2.45 -7.64
C ASP A 60 16.07 0.95 -7.36
N THR A 61 16.00 0.59 -6.08
CA THR A 61 16.09 -0.81 -5.66
C THR A 61 15.12 -1.09 -4.53
N ILE A 62 14.37 -2.18 -4.66
CA ILE A 62 13.61 -2.80 -3.58
C ILE A 62 14.09 -4.24 -3.41
N TYR A 63 13.59 -4.94 -2.42
CA TYR A 63 14.07 -6.28 -2.06
C TYR A 63 12.94 -7.30 -2.17
N TYR A 64 13.30 -8.48 -2.68
CA TYR A 64 12.38 -9.59 -2.89
C TYR A 64 12.95 -10.88 -2.30
N LYS A 65 12.07 -11.67 -1.67
CA LYS A 65 12.42 -12.95 -1.07
C LYS A 65 11.36 -13.97 -1.50
N GLY A 66 11.72 -14.91 -2.35
CA GLY A 66 10.78 -15.91 -2.85
C GLY A 66 11.47 -17.14 -3.41
N TYR A 67 10.65 -18.09 -3.87
CA TYR A 67 11.12 -19.42 -4.32
C TYR A 67 12.04 -19.35 -5.54
N GLN A 68 11.89 -18.36 -6.40
CA GLN A 68 12.72 -18.19 -7.60
C GLN A 68 14.21 -18.14 -7.27
N PHE A 69 14.56 -17.67 -6.08
CA PHE A 69 15.94 -17.49 -5.62
C PHE A 69 16.23 -18.29 -4.36
N ASN A 70 15.51 -19.39 -4.13
CA ASN A 70 15.65 -20.23 -2.94
C ASN A 70 15.49 -19.43 -1.64
N TYR A 71 14.58 -18.44 -1.65
CA TYR A 71 14.29 -17.55 -0.52
C TYR A 71 15.47 -16.71 -0.06
N LYS A 72 16.47 -16.52 -0.93
CA LYS A 72 17.52 -15.53 -0.70
C LYS A 72 17.01 -14.17 -1.14
N ILE A 73 17.35 -13.13 -0.38
CA ILE A 73 16.91 -11.76 -0.66
C ILE A 73 17.63 -11.24 -1.91
N GLN A 74 16.86 -10.75 -2.88
CA GLN A 74 17.35 -10.22 -4.14
C GLN A 74 16.98 -8.76 -4.32
N GLU A 75 17.82 -8.03 -5.03
CA GLU A 75 17.53 -6.65 -5.43
C GLU A 75 16.67 -6.65 -6.69
N CYS A 76 15.62 -5.88 -6.68
CA CYS A 76 14.67 -5.75 -7.79
C CYS A 76 14.29 -4.29 -8.00
N THR A 77 13.66 -4.01 -9.15
CA THR A 77 13.05 -2.71 -9.41
C THR A 77 11.58 -2.89 -9.71
N VAL A 78 10.76 -1.89 -9.38
CA VAL A 78 9.35 -1.91 -9.72
C VAL A 78 9.17 -1.43 -11.16
N ILE A 79 8.55 -2.24 -12.00
CA ILE A 79 8.21 -1.86 -13.37
C ILE A 79 6.91 -1.07 -13.37
N TYR A 80 5.85 -1.64 -12.78
CA TYR A 80 4.56 -0.98 -12.64
C TYR A 80 3.70 -1.68 -11.58
N CYS A 81 2.61 -1.02 -11.22
CA CYS A 81 1.62 -1.56 -10.28
C CYS A 81 0.29 -1.74 -11.02
N MET A 82 -0.47 -2.76 -10.65
CA MET A 82 -1.74 -3.07 -11.29
C MET A 82 -2.71 -3.79 -10.36
N TRP A 83 -3.98 -3.75 -10.70
CA TRP A 83 -4.98 -4.63 -10.10
C TRP A 83 -4.98 -5.96 -10.84
N VAL A 84 -4.96 -7.06 -10.10
CA VAL A 84 -5.11 -8.41 -10.63
C VAL A 84 -6.27 -9.11 -9.92
N TYR A 85 -6.90 -10.07 -10.59
CA TYR A 85 -7.98 -10.85 -9.99
C TYR A 85 -7.46 -12.22 -9.58
N ILE A 86 -7.60 -12.53 -8.29
CA ILE A 86 -7.22 -13.82 -7.72
C ILE A 86 -8.46 -14.44 -7.12
N LYS A 87 -8.89 -15.58 -7.69
CA LYS A 87 -10.12 -16.28 -7.26
C LYS A 87 -11.35 -15.34 -7.24
N GLY A 88 -11.44 -14.47 -8.25
CA GLY A 88 -12.56 -13.54 -8.37
C GLY A 88 -12.48 -12.29 -7.50
N LYS A 89 -11.38 -12.09 -6.76
CA LYS A 89 -11.19 -10.91 -5.91
C LYS A 89 -10.10 -10.01 -6.47
N PRO A 90 -10.29 -8.68 -6.49
CA PRO A 90 -9.24 -7.76 -6.91
C PRO A 90 -8.16 -7.67 -5.84
N VAL A 91 -6.91 -7.77 -6.28
CA VAL A 91 -5.72 -7.64 -5.42
C VAL A 91 -4.75 -6.68 -6.11
N TYR A 92 -4.21 -5.73 -5.36
CA TYR A 92 -3.21 -4.81 -5.89
C TYR A 92 -1.84 -5.49 -5.90
N ALA A 93 -1.18 -5.46 -7.05
CA ALA A 93 0.09 -6.15 -7.26
C ALA A 93 1.15 -5.21 -7.85
N LEU A 94 2.40 -5.54 -7.60
CA LEU A 94 3.55 -4.88 -8.21
C LEU A 94 4.26 -5.89 -9.10
N LEU A 95 4.67 -5.44 -10.29
CA LEU A 95 5.55 -6.23 -11.15
C LEU A 95 6.98 -5.79 -10.92
N LEU A 96 7.83 -6.72 -10.54
CA LEU A 96 9.24 -6.50 -10.25
C LEU A 96 10.11 -7.01 -11.39
N ASN A 97 11.21 -6.32 -11.66
CA ASN A 97 12.23 -6.74 -12.60
C ASN A 97 13.48 -7.17 -11.85
N ASN A 98 14.04 -8.31 -12.28
CA ASN A 98 15.33 -8.80 -11.82
C ASN A 98 16.05 -9.39 -13.02
N ASP A 99 17.34 -9.06 -13.22
CA ASP A 99 18.12 -9.51 -14.37
C ASP A 99 18.24 -11.03 -14.46
N ASN A 100 18.20 -11.70 -13.33
CA ASN A 100 18.26 -13.17 -13.26
C ASN A 100 16.90 -13.85 -13.40
N TRP A 101 15.83 -13.07 -13.52
CA TRP A 101 14.46 -13.58 -13.69
C TRP A 101 13.69 -12.71 -14.68
N PRO A 102 13.98 -12.88 -16.01
CA PRO A 102 13.46 -11.95 -17.04
C PRO A 102 11.96 -11.98 -17.26
N CYS A 103 11.27 -13.00 -16.76
CA CYS A 103 9.81 -13.12 -16.90
C CYS A 103 9.03 -12.14 -16.02
N GLY A 104 9.71 -11.43 -15.12
CA GLY A 104 9.08 -10.57 -14.15
C GLY A 104 8.56 -11.34 -12.94
N ILE A 105 8.44 -10.64 -11.81
CA ILE A 105 8.01 -11.22 -10.55
C ILE A 105 6.80 -10.42 -10.05
N HIS A 106 5.67 -11.09 -9.89
CA HIS A 106 4.48 -10.45 -9.30
C HIS A 106 4.51 -10.62 -7.78
N VAL A 107 4.34 -9.51 -7.07
CA VAL A 107 4.15 -9.50 -5.62
C VAL A 107 2.88 -8.74 -5.29
N TYR A 108 2.25 -9.08 -4.19
CA TYR A 108 1.02 -8.41 -3.76
C TYR A 108 1.35 -7.33 -2.75
N ALA A 109 0.64 -6.21 -2.80
CA ALA A 109 0.84 -5.10 -1.87
C ALA A 109 0.73 -5.57 -0.42
N THR A 110 -0.20 -6.48 -0.14
CA THR A 110 -0.42 -7.05 1.20
C THR A 110 0.72 -7.91 1.73
N ASP A 111 1.65 -8.33 0.86
CA ASP A 111 2.80 -9.16 1.26
C ASP A 111 4.03 -8.33 1.66
N TYR A 112 3.87 -7.03 1.82
CA TYR A 112 4.94 -6.16 2.31
C TYR A 112 5.51 -6.67 3.64
N GLY A 113 6.82 -6.77 3.70
CA GLY A 113 7.51 -7.32 4.88
C GLY A 113 7.57 -8.85 4.92
N LYS A 114 6.92 -9.53 3.99
CA LYS A 114 6.94 -11.01 3.88
C LYS A 114 7.73 -11.47 2.67
N THR A 115 7.30 -11.06 1.47
CA THR A 115 7.97 -11.43 0.21
C THR A 115 8.74 -10.27 -0.40
N TRP A 116 8.39 -9.05 -0.10
CA TRP A 116 9.07 -7.86 -0.61
C TRP A 116 9.09 -6.74 0.42
N ALA A 117 10.04 -5.84 0.32
CA ALA A 117 10.16 -4.70 1.21
C ALA A 117 11.04 -3.61 0.61
N LEU A 118 11.00 -2.42 1.21
CA LEU A 118 11.85 -1.29 0.82
C LEU A 118 13.29 -1.46 1.28
N THR A 119 13.51 -2.19 2.36
CA THR A 119 14.84 -2.45 2.93
C THR A 119 15.05 -3.95 3.09
N LYS A 120 16.31 -4.36 3.00
CA LYS A 120 16.71 -5.75 3.15
C LYS A 120 16.38 -6.28 4.56
N GLU A 121 16.58 -5.45 5.56
CA GLU A 121 16.37 -5.81 6.97
C GLU A 121 14.93 -6.20 7.27
N GLU A 122 13.97 -5.60 6.57
CA GLU A 122 12.55 -5.92 6.75
C GLU A 122 12.18 -7.34 6.31
N LEU A 123 13.03 -7.99 5.49
CA LEU A 123 12.85 -9.36 5.03
C LEU A 123 13.72 -10.38 5.76
N GLU A 124 14.65 -9.93 6.56
CA GLU A 124 15.53 -10.78 7.34
C GLU A 124 14.86 -11.42 8.56
#